data_110a4cb34b600fb9a616ea93aa39aaea
#
_entry.id   110a4cb34b600fb9a616ea93aa39aaea
#
_cell.length_a   1.000
_cell.length_b   1.000
_cell.length_c   1.000
_cell.angle_alpha   90.00
_cell.angle_beta   90.00
_cell.angle_gamma   90.00
#
_symmetry.space_group_name_H-M   'P 1'
#
loop_
_entity.id
_entity.type
_entity.pdbx_description
1 polymer ?
#
loop_
_entity_poly.entity_id
_entity_poly.type
_entity_poly.pdbx_seq_one_letter_code
_entity_poly.pdbx_strand_id
1 'polypeptide(L)'
;MGFGQAVSRDILTDYKVMVLAVDEAAIQKDMQRTLADPENGLNIDDVGRIVGIWNGMMRRNGYKNPIKNSPYDGAPLERAIAFTRTIEESKKVSSQFEEVVNEYISEAIEDESIHLSMRHADGKMNALQKGEILDWLANPNKPADEARIVSNVRFLTEGIDIPTLDAVIFLSPKKSQVDIVQAVGRIMRKAEGKDYGYIILPIVIPTGEKPETILDNNKNYETVWQVINALRSVDERFEAMIDKLNMAKPKQLKVIGVGSAPDQVNDQDKTTENTPVQTELEFEWDKFEGAIFGKIVQKVGDRKYLENWSKDVAKIAERQINWIKNKLSDKKDPISLEFKKFVSSLQHNINESIDENQAAEMLSQHLITKPIFEALFAEYSFVNQNPVSRAMESIVSELEKAGFTKEQENLEPLYESVRMRAEGIEKAEDKQKIIVTLYDKFFKTAFKATTERLGIVFTPIEVVDFIVHSVDDVLKKHFGKSLASKDVHILDPFTGTGTFIVRTLTYLKEQMDAGEISLADITRKFMKELHANEIVLLSYYIAAINIEATFDEINGEEEGYVPFEGIVLTDTFESTETEDTLDDDYFGTNDERLKRQQDVQITAIIGNPPYSVGSQMQMMIIKMFNIKN
;
A
#
# COMPACT_ATOMS: atom_id res chain seq x y z
N MET A 1 -6.25 -21.59 9.74
CA MET A 1 -7.02 -20.36 9.50
C MET A 1 -6.23 -19.21 10.09
N GLY A 2 -5.88 -18.22 9.29
CA GLY A 2 -5.20 -16.99 9.74
C GLY A 2 -6.15 -16.04 10.46
N PHE A 3 -5.60 -15.02 11.15
CA PHE A 3 -6.43 -14.03 11.86
C PHE A 3 -7.34 -13.27 10.90
N GLY A 4 -6.83 -12.83 9.74
CA GLY A 4 -7.62 -12.15 8.73
C GLY A 4 -8.85 -12.92 8.30
N GLN A 5 -8.70 -14.21 8.01
CA GLN A 5 -9.82 -15.07 7.64
C GLN A 5 -10.80 -15.29 8.80
N ALA A 6 -10.32 -15.37 10.04
CA ALA A 6 -11.18 -15.54 11.20
C ALA A 6 -12.01 -14.29 11.48
N VAL A 7 -11.44 -13.10 11.28
CA VAL A 7 -12.14 -11.82 11.39
C VAL A 7 -13.16 -11.65 10.27
N SER A 8 -12.79 -11.91 9.01
CA SER A 8 -13.71 -11.80 7.86
C SER A 8 -14.93 -12.73 7.95
N ARG A 9 -14.77 -13.89 8.64
CA ARG A 9 -15.86 -14.85 8.92
C ARG A 9 -16.61 -14.57 10.22
N ASP A 10 -16.34 -13.43 10.84
CA ASP A 10 -16.98 -13.03 12.10
C ASP A 10 -16.77 -14.01 13.28
N ILE A 11 -15.66 -14.78 13.26
CA ILE A 11 -15.28 -15.72 14.34
C ILE A 11 -14.52 -15.00 15.45
N LEU A 12 -13.66 -14.02 15.09
CA LEU A 12 -12.86 -13.22 16.00
C LEU A 12 -13.17 -11.73 15.82
N THR A 13 -12.97 -10.95 16.88
CA THR A 13 -12.91 -9.48 16.85
C THR A 13 -11.59 -9.04 16.21
N ASP A 14 -11.59 -7.92 15.48
CA ASP A 14 -10.36 -7.37 14.91
C ASP A 14 -9.43 -6.79 15.98
N TYR A 15 -8.19 -6.43 15.61
CA TYR A 15 -7.22 -5.90 16.55
C TYR A 15 -6.51 -4.64 16.04
N LYS A 16 -5.93 -3.88 16.97
CA LYS A 16 -5.12 -2.70 16.68
C LYS A 16 -3.82 -2.73 17.46
N VAL A 17 -2.73 -2.30 16.83
CA VAL A 17 -1.40 -2.19 17.43
C VAL A 17 -1.11 -0.74 17.75
N MET A 18 -0.78 -0.44 19.01
CA MET A 18 -0.44 0.89 19.48
C MET A 18 1.00 0.90 19.98
N VAL A 19 1.88 1.57 19.27
CA VAL A 19 3.25 1.84 19.72
C VAL A 19 3.24 3.18 20.44
N LEU A 20 3.43 3.15 21.77
CA LEU A 20 3.46 4.33 22.62
C LEU A 20 4.91 4.79 22.76
N ALA A 21 5.26 5.84 22.05
CA ALA A 21 6.60 6.42 22.04
C ALA A 21 6.70 7.52 23.11
N VAL A 22 7.31 7.19 24.25
CA VAL A 22 7.41 8.06 25.42
C VAL A 22 8.71 8.85 25.39
N ASP A 23 8.64 10.17 25.42
CA ASP A 23 9.80 11.04 25.43
C ASP A 23 10.50 11.01 26.81
N GLU A 24 11.78 10.60 26.82
CA GLU A 24 12.61 10.55 28.03
C GLU A 24 12.75 11.92 28.69
N ALA A 25 12.88 13.00 27.91
CA ALA A 25 13.02 14.35 28.46
C ALA A 25 11.76 14.79 29.21
N ALA A 26 10.57 14.45 28.68
CA ALA A 26 9.32 14.72 29.37
C ALA A 26 9.21 13.95 30.69
N ILE A 27 9.59 12.66 30.69
CA ILE A 27 9.59 11.85 31.92
C ILE A 27 10.59 12.39 32.96
N GLN A 28 11.79 12.79 32.52
CA GLN A 28 12.77 13.42 33.47
C GLN A 28 12.22 14.67 34.12
N LYS A 29 11.50 15.50 33.36
CA LYS A 29 10.90 16.75 33.85
C LYS A 29 9.74 16.48 34.84
N ASP A 30 8.84 15.59 34.44
CA ASP A 30 7.54 15.44 35.12
C ASP A 30 7.57 14.42 36.26
N MET A 31 8.56 13.51 36.31
CA MET A 31 8.66 12.41 37.26
C MET A 31 9.90 12.51 38.16
N GLN A 32 10.32 13.74 38.50
CA GLN A 32 11.55 13.98 39.28
C GLN A 32 11.51 13.34 40.67
N ARG A 33 10.36 13.30 41.31
CA ARG A 33 10.16 12.75 42.65
C ARG A 33 10.37 11.23 42.64
N THR A 34 9.69 10.51 41.74
CA THR A 34 9.82 9.06 41.58
C THR A 34 11.25 8.68 41.18
N LEU A 35 11.89 9.44 40.26
CA LEU A 35 13.25 9.15 39.79
C LEU A 35 14.32 9.45 40.86
N ALA A 36 14.05 10.33 41.82
CA ALA A 36 14.97 10.68 42.88
C ALA A 36 14.90 9.74 44.09
N ASP A 37 13.90 8.88 44.20
CA ASP A 37 13.74 7.93 45.28
C ASP A 37 14.53 6.63 45.03
N PRO A 38 15.62 6.38 45.78
CA PRO A 38 16.44 5.18 45.61
C PRO A 38 15.76 3.90 46.10
N GLU A 39 14.70 3.99 46.93
CA GLU A 39 14.04 2.83 47.50
C GLU A 39 13.08 2.13 46.53
N ASN A 40 12.52 2.85 45.55
CA ASN A 40 11.63 2.26 44.56
C ASN A 40 12.36 1.44 43.50
N GLY A 41 13.66 1.68 43.31
CA GLY A 41 14.51 0.96 42.36
C GLY A 41 14.13 1.11 40.87
N LEU A 42 13.26 2.08 40.52
CA LEU A 42 12.85 2.35 39.15
C LEU A 42 13.92 3.17 38.41
N ASN A 43 14.12 2.85 37.16
CA ASN A 43 14.88 3.69 36.22
C ASN A 43 13.93 4.43 35.27
N ILE A 44 14.47 5.35 34.47
CA ILE A 44 13.68 6.17 33.57
C ILE A 44 12.90 5.33 32.52
N ASP A 45 13.48 4.22 32.08
CA ASP A 45 12.81 3.28 31.17
C ASP A 45 11.59 2.63 31.84
N ASP A 46 11.69 2.24 33.12
CA ASP A 46 10.59 1.63 33.85
C ASP A 46 9.44 2.63 34.02
N VAL A 47 9.76 3.86 34.44
CA VAL A 47 8.78 4.95 34.60
C VAL A 47 8.13 5.30 33.28
N GLY A 48 8.92 5.49 32.23
CA GLY A 48 8.40 5.79 30.89
C GLY A 48 7.48 4.71 30.36
N ARG A 49 7.77 3.43 30.58
CA ARG A 49 6.88 2.32 30.19
C ARG A 49 5.58 2.31 30.96
N ILE A 50 5.62 2.61 32.28
CA ILE A 50 4.40 2.73 33.10
C ILE A 50 3.52 3.86 32.58
N VAL A 51 4.09 5.03 32.29
CA VAL A 51 3.39 6.16 31.68
C VAL A 51 2.81 5.79 30.30
N GLY A 52 3.59 5.06 29.50
CA GLY A 52 3.12 4.53 28.21
C GLY A 52 1.92 3.57 28.37
N ILE A 53 1.95 2.67 29.36
CA ILE A 53 0.82 1.78 29.65
C ILE A 53 -0.43 2.58 29.99
N TRP A 54 -0.31 3.58 30.86
CA TRP A 54 -1.45 4.41 31.24
C TRP A 54 -2.07 5.11 30.03
N ASN A 55 -1.25 5.79 29.21
CA ASN A 55 -1.73 6.46 27.99
C ASN A 55 -2.37 5.48 26.99
N GLY A 56 -1.81 4.28 26.85
CA GLY A 56 -2.38 3.23 26.00
C GLY A 56 -3.73 2.73 26.51
N MET A 57 -3.87 2.48 27.81
CA MET A 57 -5.13 2.06 28.45
C MET A 57 -6.19 3.14 28.37
N MET A 58 -5.80 4.40 28.55
CA MET A 58 -6.70 5.56 28.41
C MET A 58 -6.95 5.96 26.96
N ARG A 59 -6.26 5.37 26.01
CA ARG A 59 -6.35 5.69 24.57
C ARG A 59 -6.02 7.16 24.27
N ARG A 60 -4.97 7.69 24.92
CA ARG A 60 -4.58 9.10 24.87
C ARG A 60 -3.23 9.34 24.21
N ASN A 61 -3.10 10.55 23.66
CA ASN A 61 -1.83 11.11 23.17
C ASN A 61 -1.42 12.24 24.11
N GLY A 62 -0.46 11.98 25.03
CA GLY A 62 -0.01 12.98 25.99
C GLY A 62 -1.08 13.35 27.05
N TYR A 63 -0.88 14.51 27.70
CA TYR A 63 -1.57 14.88 28.94
C TYR A 63 -3.04 15.28 28.82
N LYS A 64 -3.55 15.73 27.68
CA LYS A 64 -4.74 16.60 27.75
C LYS A 64 -6.00 16.14 27.02
N ASN A 65 -5.96 15.22 26.07
CA ASN A 65 -7.21 14.87 25.38
C ASN A 65 -7.18 13.46 24.76
N PRO A 66 -8.32 12.78 24.68
CA PRO A 66 -8.47 11.64 23.81
C PRO A 66 -8.07 12.09 22.39
N ILE A 67 -7.46 11.19 21.64
CA ILE A 67 -7.04 11.47 20.26
C ILE A 67 -8.30 11.67 19.42
N LYS A 68 -8.72 12.93 19.22
CA LYS A 68 -9.86 13.25 18.37
C LYS A 68 -9.60 12.80 16.95
N ASN A 69 -10.61 12.20 16.32
CA ASN A 69 -10.56 11.68 14.95
C ASN A 69 -9.53 10.54 14.73
N SER A 70 -9.07 9.91 15.78
CA SER A 70 -8.22 8.73 15.69
C SER A 70 -9.07 7.46 15.64
N PRO A 71 -8.66 6.41 14.90
CA PRO A 71 -9.30 5.09 14.99
C PRO A 71 -9.20 4.46 16.39
N TYR A 72 -8.41 5.03 17.29
CA TYR A 72 -8.27 4.64 18.71
C TYR A 72 -9.00 5.57 19.65
N ASP A 73 -9.77 6.51 19.14
CA ASP A 73 -10.64 7.35 19.93
C ASP A 73 -11.82 6.54 20.48
N GLY A 74 -12.16 6.73 21.75
CA GLY A 74 -13.25 6.01 22.41
C GLY A 74 -13.02 5.82 23.92
N ALA A 75 -13.84 4.99 24.55
CA ALA A 75 -13.75 4.70 25.98
C ALA A 75 -12.40 4.06 26.36
N PRO A 76 -11.88 4.33 27.57
CA PRO A 76 -10.71 3.65 28.13
C PRO A 76 -10.86 2.12 28.12
N LEU A 77 -9.72 1.42 28.00
CA LEU A 77 -9.67 -0.03 28.09
C LEU A 77 -9.78 -0.48 29.56
N GLU A 78 -10.53 -1.52 29.80
CA GLU A 78 -10.85 -1.93 31.16
C GLU A 78 -10.01 -3.09 31.69
N ARG A 79 -9.55 -4.00 30.82
CA ARG A 79 -8.85 -5.22 31.22
C ARG A 79 -7.66 -5.50 30.31
N ALA A 80 -6.48 -5.64 30.94
CA ALA A 80 -5.27 -5.96 30.18
C ALA A 80 -4.39 -7.00 30.87
N ILE A 81 -3.57 -7.68 30.03
CA ILE A 81 -2.48 -8.54 30.50
C ILE A 81 -1.16 -7.92 30.04
N ALA A 82 -0.23 -7.69 30.96
CA ALA A 82 1.10 -7.19 30.68
C ALA A 82 2.14 -8.32 30.76
N PHE A 83 3.00 -8.41 29.74
CA PHE A 83 4.08 -9.40 29.68
C PHE A 83 5.43 -8.74 29.92
N THR A 84 6.16 -9.25 30.91
CA THR A 84 7.50 -8.83 31.32
C THR A 84 8.51 -9.93 30.99
N ARG A 85 9.80 -9.62 31.09
CA ARG A 85 10.90 -10.55 30.85
C ARG A 85 11.16 -11.48 32.03
N THR A 86 11.11 -10.93 33.25
CA THR A 86 11.43 -11.64 34.50
C THR A 86 10.32 -11.45 35.55
N ILE A 87 10.25 -12.39 36.50
CA ILE A 87 9.33 -12.29 37.67
C ILE A 87 9.64 -11.05 38.49
N GLU A 88 10.92 -10.71 38.62
CA GLU A 88 11.38 -9.54 39.36
C GLU A 88 10.89 -8.25 38.70
N GLU A 89 11.06 -8.10 37.39
CA GLU A 89 10.52 -6.96 36.63
C GLU A 89 8.99 -6.87 36.77
N SER A 90 8.28 -8.00 36.69
CA SER A 90 6.83 -8.01 36.84
C SER A 90 6.37 -7.55 38.25
N LYS A 91 7.07 -8.01 39.30
CA LYS A 91 6.79 -7.58 40.68
C LYS A 91 7.09 -6.10 40.86
N LYS A 92 8.24 -5.64 40.39
CA LYS A 92 8.69 -4.26 40.48
C LYS A 92 7.68 -3.32 39.80
N VAL A 93 7.35 -3.57 38.53
CA VAL A 93 6.39 -2.74 37.79
C VAL A 93 5.02 -2.74 38.49
N SER A 94 4.51 -3.89 38.93
CA SER A 94 3.19 -3.95 39.54
C SER A 94 3.11 -3.30 40.91
N SER A 95 4.20 -3.34 41.75
CA SER A 95 4.21 -2.72 43.05
C SER A 95 4.30 -1.18 43.02
N GLN A 96 4.94 -0.63 42.00
CA GLN A 96 5.16 0.81 41.84
C GLN A 96 4.16 1.47 40.87
N PHE A 97 3.31 0.67 40.21
CA PHE A 97 2.47 1.14 39.11
C PHE A 97 1.53 2.27 39.51
N GLU A 98 0.79 2.07 40.63
CA GLU A 98 -0.21 3.04 41.07
C GLU A 98 0.45 4.35 41.56
N GLU A 99 1.61 4.28 42.20
CA GLU A 99 2.34 5.45 42.65
C GLU A 99 2.84 6.31 41.48
N VAL A 100 3.49 5.68 40.50
CA VAL A 100 3.96 6.36 39.29
C VAL A 100 2.81 6.99 38.51
N VAL A 101 1.70 6.25 38.31
CA VAL A 101 0.52 6.76 37.61
C VAL A 101 -0.10 7.93 38.36
N ASN A 102 -0.23 7.85 39.70
CA ASN A 102 -0.81 8.94 40.49
C ASN A 102 0.06 10.20 40.42
N GLU A 103 1.39 10.08 40.48
CA GLU A 103 2.28 11.23 40.29
C GLU A 103 2.11 11.84 38.92
N TYR A 104 2.12 11.01 37.88
CA TYR A 104 1.94 11.43 36.47
C TYR A 104 0.62 12.18 36.24
N ILE A 105 -0.49 11.65 36.81
CA ILE A 105 -1.81 12.27 36.68
C ILE A 105 -1.88 13.57 37.47
N SER A 106 -1.30 13.61 38.69
CA SER A 106 -1.37 14.80 39.55
C SER A 106 -0.71 16.03 38.97
N GLU A 107 0.34 15.83 38.14
CA GLU A 107 1.04 16.90 37.45
C GLU A 107 0.29 17.34 36.16
N ALA A 108 -0.58 16.49 35.59
CA ALA A 108 -1.04 16.62 34.24
C ALA A 108 -2.54 16.88 34.03
N ILE A 109 -3.44 16.41 34.92
CA ILE A 109 -4.88 16.32 34.60
C ILE A 109 -5.73 16.56 35.87
N GLU A 110 -6.55 17.61 35.83
CA GLU A 110 -7.42 18.00 36.94
C GLU A 110 -8.68 17.11 37.10
N ASP A 111 -9.05 16.26 36.16
CA ASP A 111 -10.39 15.64 36.15
C ASP A 111 -10.42 14.22 35.49
N GLU A 112 -9.59 13.29 36.00
CA GLU A 112 -9.65 11.90 35.54
C GLU A 112 -10.06 10.93 36.61
N SER A 113 -11.21 10.31 36.37
CA SER A 113 -11.88 9.42 37.31
C SER A 113 -11.51 7.95 37.19
N ILE A 114 -10.68 7.52 36.21
CA ILE A 114 -10.37 6.10 36.04
C ILE A 114 -9.09 5.71 36.75
N HIS A 115 -9.23 4.82 37.74
CA HIS A 115 -8.15 4.25 38.50
C HIS A 115 -7.62 2.98 37.83
N LEU A 116 -6.29 2.90 37.57
CA LEU A 116 -5.63 1.71 37.07
C LEU A 116 -4.98 0.93 38.21
N SER A 117 -5.46 -0.30 38.39
CA SER A 117 -4.87 -1.24 39.36
C SER A 117 -4.08 -2.33 38.65
N MET A 118 -2.87 -2.63 39.14
CA MET A 118 -2.04 -3.69 38.58
C MET A 118 -1.68 -4.75 39.64
N ARG A 119 -1.84 -6.04 39.27
CA ARG A 119 -1.42 -7.17 40.10
C ARG A 119 -0.41 -8.05 39.36
N HIS A 120 0.53 -8.62 40.15
CA HIS A 120 1.49 -9.58 39.64
C HIS A 120 0.94 -11.01 39.68
N ALA A 121 1.26 -11.84 38.68
CA ALA A 121 1.03 -13.28 38.68
C ALA A 121 2.24 -14.04 38.13
N ASP A 122 2.62 -15.14 38.78
CA ASP A 122 3.72 -15.98 38.31
C ASP A 122 3.45 -17.50 38.40
N GLY A 123 4.34 -18.29 37.80
CA GLY A 123 4.23 -19.74 37.75
C GLY A 123 4.39 -20.41 39.14
N LYS A 124 5.01 -19.74 40.11
CA LYS A 124 5.27 -20.26 41.47
C LYS A 124 4.05 -20.18 42.38
N MET A 125 3.06 -19.37 42.03
CA MET A 125 1.80 -19.28 42.74
C MET A 125 1.03 -20.58 42.68
N ASN A 126 0.34 -20.93 43.76
CA ASN A 126 -0.56 -22.10 43.79
C ASN A 126 -1.85 -21.84 42.99
N ALA A 127 -2.63 -22.88 42.73
CA ALA A 127 -3.84 -22.79 41.90
C ALA A 127 -4.89 -21.83 42.49
N LEU A 128 -5.01 -21.73 43.81
CA LEU A 128 -5.97 -20.82 44.47
C LEU A 128 -5.57 -19.36 44.25
N GLN A 129 -4.31 -19.00 44.49
CA GLN A 129 -3.79 -17.65 44.27
C GLN A 129 -3.94 -17.21 42.80
N LYS A 130 -3.69 -18.15 41.87
CA LYS A 130 -3.88 -17.91 40.46
C LYS A 130 -5.35 -17.65 40.12
N GLY A 131 -6.26 -18.48 40.69
CA GLY A 131 -7.70 -18.32 40.51
C GLY A 131 -8.18 -16.95 41.02
N GLU A 132 -7.78 -16.56 42.21
CA GLU A 132 -8.14 -15.25 42.81
C GLU A 132 -7.73 -14.04 41.94
N ILE A 133 -6.54 -14.10 41.31
CA ILE A 133 -6.07 -13.02 40.41
C ILE A 133 -6.88 -13.01 39.13
N LEU A 134 -7.17 -14.18 38.54
CA LEU A 134 -7.97 -14.28 37.32
C LEU A 134 -9.42 -13.87 37.57
N ASP A 135 -10.01 -14.29 38.68
CA ASP A 135 -11.36 -13.88 39.07
C ASP A 135 -11.42 -12.37 39.32
N TRP A 136 -10.39 -11.79 39.91
CA TRP A 136 -10.30 -10.34 40.05
C TRP A 136 -10.25 -9.66 38.68
N LEU A 137 -9.42 -10.14 37.73
CA LEU A 137 -9.34 -9.54 36.40
C LEU A 137 -10.66 -9.68 35.64
N ALA A 138 -11.30 -10.85 35.71
CA ALA A 138 -12.52 -11.17 34.98
C ALA A 138 -13.80 -10.61 35.60
N ASN A 139 -13.77 -10.14 36.86
CA ASN A 139 -14.96 -9.75 37.61
C ASN A 139 -15.79 -8.69 36.89
N PRO A 140 -17.04 -9.00 36.47
CA PRO A 140 -17.90 -8.04 35.81
C PRO A 140 -18.41 -6.93 36.75
N ASN A 141 -18.42 -7.16 38.05
CA ASN A 141 -18.89 -6.22 39.09
C ASN A 141 -17.76 -5.33 39.63
N LYS A 142 -16.71 -5.07 38.87
CA LYS A 142 -15.68 -4.10 39.22
C LYS A 142 -16.28 -2.67 39.30
N PRO A 143 -15.68 -1.73 40.06
CA PRO A 143 -16.05 -0.32 39.99
C PRO A 143 -16.01 0.19 38.53
N ALA A 144 -16.95 1.05 38.17
CA ALA A 144 -17.05 1.56 36.82
C ALA A 144 -15.85 2.43 36.42
N ASP A 145 -15.21 3.03 37.42
CA ASP A 145 -14.02 3.89 37.33
C ASP A 145 -12.71 3.13 37.53
N GLU A 146 -12.71 1.79 37.50
CA GLU A 146 -11.50 0.97 37.65
C GLU A 146 -11.16 0.21 36.35
N ALA A 147 -9.89 0.27 35.94
CA ALA A 147 -9.31 -0.62 34.95
C ALA A 147 -8.26 -1.54 35.60
N ARG A 148 -8.16 -2.78 35.14
CA ARG A 148 -7.37 -3.84 35.78
C ARG A 148 -6.33 -4.43 34.86
N ILE A 149 -5.10 -4.55 35.37
CA ILE A 149 -3.98 -5.12 34.63
C ILE A 149 -3.37 -6.27 35.44
N VAL A 150 -3.10 -7.41 34.79
CA VAL A 150 -2.29 -8.47 35.39
C VAL A 150 -0.95 -8.55 34.70
N SER A 151 0.12 -8.31 35.44
CA SER A 151 1.50 -8.43 34.96
C SER A 151 2.02 -9.85 35.18
N ASN A 152 2.67 -10.43 34.17
CA ASN A 152 3.21 -11.79 34.25
C ASN A 152 4.41 -12.02 33.33
N VAL A 153 5.12 -13.16 33.47
CA VAL A 153 6.23 -13.57 32.60
C VAL A 153 5.80 -14.60 31.54
N ARG A 154 5.24 -15.73 31.98
CA ARG A 154 4.83 -16.85 31.13
C ARG A 154 3.52 -17.49 31.53
N PHE A 155 3.06 -17.19 32.72
CA PHE A 155 1.96 -17.90 33.36
C PHE A 155 0.64 -17.81 32.59
N LEU A 156 0.40 -16.69 31.93
CA LEU A 156 -0.86 -16.43 31.23
C LEU A 156 -0.83 -16.78 29.72
N THR A 157 0.14 -17.59 29.26
CA THR A 157 0.19 -18.05 27.88
C THR A 157 -0.78 -19.22 27.60
N GLU A 158 -1.20 -19.99 28.63
CA GLU A 158 -2.14 -21.11 28.49
C GLU A 158 -3.28 -21.05 29.54
N GLY A 159 -4.47 -21.49 29.18
CA GLY A 159 -5.58 -21.77 30.12
C GLY A 159 -6.44 -20.56 30.55
N ILE A 160 -6.25 -19.33 30.05
CA ILE A 160 -7.12 -18.20 30.38
C ILE A 160 -8.21 -18.04 29.34
N ASP A 161 -9.45 -18.03 29.80
CA ASP A 161 -10.64 -17.74 29.00
C ASP A 161 -11.37 -16.51 29.58
N ILE A 162 -10.91 -15.31 29.19
CA ILE A 162 -11.54 -14.04 29.53
C ILE A 162 -11.89 -13.32 28.21
N PRO A 163 -13.10 -13.52 27.67
CA PRO A 163 -13.51 -12.88 26.41
C PRO A 163 -13.52 -11.36 26.46
N THR A 164 -13.78 -10.79 27.65
CA THR A 164 -13.79 -9.35 27.93
C THR A 164 -12.39 -8.73 28.08
N LEU A 165 -11.32 -9.47 27.77
CA LEU A 165 -9.96 -8.93 27.80
C LEU A 165 -9.77 -7.97 26.62
N ASP A 166 -9.47 -6.70 26.91
CA ASP A 166 -9.35 -5.63 25.92
C ASP A 166 -7.96 -5.53 25.31
N ALA A 167 -6.92 -5.69 26.13
CA ALA A 167 -5.56 -5.45 25.69
C ALA A 167 -4.54 -6.50 26.16
N VAL A 168 -3.48 -6.64 25.35
CA VAL A 168 -2.20 -7.21 25.75
C VAL A 168 -1.11 -6.16 25.64
N ILE A 169 -0.22 -6.12 26.64
CA ILE A 169 0.86 -5.15 26.77
C ILE A 169 2.18 -5.93 26.75
N PHE A 170 3.09 -5.63 25.84
CA PHE A 170 4.42 -6.24 25.79
C PHE A 170 5.46 -5.23 26.26
N LEU A 171 5.97 -5.43 27.50
CA LEU A 171 7.01 -4.59 28.10
C LEU A 171 8.42 -5.04 27.74
N SER A 172 8.57 -6.30 27.34
CA SER A 172 9.87 -6.88 27.04
C SER A 172 9.78 -7.87 25.88
N PRO A 173 10.88 -8.09 25.14
CA PRO A 173 10.92 -9.02 24.03
C PRO A 173 10.50 -10.44 24.44
N LYS A 174 9.65 -11.07 23.63
CA LYS A 174 9.28 -12.47 23.78
C LYS A 174 10.12 -13.33 22.84
N LYS A 175 10.68 -14.44 23.35
CA LYS A 175 11.50 -15.34 22.52
C LYS A 175 10.69 -16.18 21.53
N SER A 176 9.39 -16.38 21.77
CA SER A 176 8.53 -17.24 20.97
C SER A 176 7.45 -16.43 20.24
N GLN A 177 7.43 -16.51 18.91
CA GLN A 177 6.34 -15.95 18.10
C GLN A 177 4.99 -16.60 18.42
N VAL A 178 5.00 -17.90 18.76
CA VAL A 178 3.78 -18.63 19.15
C VAL A 178 3.14 -18.02 20.40
N ASP A 179 3.95 -17.65 21.41
CA ASP A 179 3.42 -17.01 22.62
C ASP A 179 2.77 -15.65 22.34
N ILE A 180 3.34 -14.89 21.40
CA ILE A 180 2.77 -13.60 20.97
C ILE A 180 1.42 -13.85 20.27
N VAL A 181 1.38 -14.77 19.30
CA VAL A 181 0.16 -15.11 18.55
C VAL A 181 -0.94 -15.62 19.50
N GLN A 182 -0.60 -16.47 20.46
CA GLN A 182 -1.56 -16.95 21.46
C GLN A 182 -2.10 -15.83 22.35
N ALA A 183 -1.23 -14.90 22.78
CA ALA A 183 -1.65 -13.76 23.59
C ALA A 183 -2.60 -12.84 22.81
N VAL A 184 -2.28 -12.56 21.54
CA VAL A 184 -3.13 -11.74 20.66
C VAL A 184 -4.45 -12.46 20.35
N GLY A 185 -4.45 -13.77 20.08
CA GLY A 185 -5.67 -14.53 19.87
C GLY A 185 -6.67 -14.44 21.03
N ARG A 186 -6.22 -14.17 22.26
CA ARG A 186 -7.10 -13.98 23.43
C ARG A 186 -7.87 -12.68 23.40
N ILE A 187 -7.20 -11.58 23.07
CA ILE A 187 -7.87 -10.27 22.95
C ILE A 187 -8.77 -10.20 21.71
N MET A 188 -8.63 -11.12 20.78
CA MET A 188 -9.50 -11.20 19.59
C MET A 188 -10.78 -12.02 19.84
N ARG A 189 -10.97 -12.58 21.03
CA ARG A 189 -12.23 -13.27 21.37
C ARG A 189 -13.38 -12.28 21.40
N LYS A 190 -14.52 -12.70 20.88
CA LYS A 190 -15.73 -11.89 20.87
C LYS A 190 -16.32 -11.74 22.26
N ALA A 191 -16.72 -10.52 22.60
CA ALA A 191 -17.50 -10.18 23.76
C ALA A 191 -18.50 -9.07 23.40
N GLU A 192 -19.58 -8.95 24.13
CA GLU A 192 -20.57 -7.90 23.95
C GLU A 192 -19.93 -6.52 24.19
N GLY A 193 -20.17 -5.58 23.28
CA GLY A 193 -19.62 -4.21 23.34
C GLY A 193 -18.13 -4.09 22.98
N LYS A 194 -17.50 -5.15 22.47
CA LYS A 194 -16.08 -5.16 22.11
C LYS A 194 -15.88 -5.13 20.59
N ASP A 195 -15.38 -4.00 20.08
CA ASP A 195 -15.10 -3.80 18.67
C ASP A 195 -13.71 -4.27 18.26
N TYR A 196 -12.71 -4.06 19.11
CA TYR A 196 -11.29 -4.39 18.84
C TYR A 196 -10.59 -4.97 20.05
N GLY A 197 -9.58 -5.80 19.80
CA GLY A 197 -8.52 -6.12 20.76
C GLY A 197 -7.33 -5.18 20.55
N TYR A 198 -6.64 -4.76 21.63
CA TYR A 198 -5.54 -3.81 21.55
C TYR A 198 -4.20 -4.44 21.94
N ILE A 199 -3.18 -4.18 21.14
CA ILE A 199 -1.79 -4.58 21.42
C ILE A 199 -1.02 -3.30 21.76
N ILE A 200 -0.55 -3.17 22.98
CA ILE A 200 0.13 -1.98 23.49
C ILE A 200 1.63 -2.27 23.61
N LEU A 201 2.44 -1.43 22.97
CA LEU A 201 3.89 -1.53 22.91
C LEU A 201 4.53 -0.21 23.41
N PRO A 202 4.74 -0.03 24.74
CA PRO A 202 5.37 1.16 25.26
C PRO A 202 6.88 1.10 25.02
N ILE A 203 7.43 2.17 24.44
CA ILE A 203 8.86 2.37 24.19
C ILE A 203 9.28 3.72 24.71
N VAL A 204 10.50 3.85 25.21
CA VAL A 204 11.08 5.11 25.66
C VAL A 204 12.08 5.62 24.63
N ILE A 205 11.97 6.89 24.28
CA ILE A 205 12.82 7.57 23.31
C ILE A 205 13.87 8.37 24.06
N PRO A 206 15.17 8.05 23.90
CA PRO A 206 16.25 8.78 24.55
C PRO A 206 16.33 10.23 24.10
N THR A 207 16.64 11.11 25.03
CA THR A 207 16.80 12.55 24.76
C THR A 207 17.99 12.85 23.84
N GLY A 208 17.77 13.67 22.81
CA GLY A 208 18.83 14.23 21.97
C GLY A 208 19.37 13.30 20.88
N GLU A 209 18.84 12.08 20.71
CA GLU A 209 19.19 11.20 19.60
C GLU A 209 18.24 11.38 18.41
N LYS A 210 18.77 11.19 17.19
CA LYS A 210 17.93 11.23 15.98
C LYS A 210 17.08 9.95 15.88
N PRO A 211 15.83 10.05 15.42
CA PRO A 211 14.93 8.89 15.31
C PRO A 211 15.53 7.69 14.58
N GLU A 212 16.26 7.94 13.49
CA GLU A 212 16.87 6.90 12.66
C GLU A 212 17.96 6.12 13.41
N THR A 213 18.74 6.80 14.27
CA THR A 213 19.85 6.21 15.06
C THR A 213 19.32 5.40 16.22
N ILE A 214 18.30 5.91 16.89
CA ILE A 214 17.63 5.26 18.02
C ILE A 214 17.08 3.89 17.62
N LEU A 215 16.41 3.84 16.48
CA LEU A 215 15.74 2.65 15.97
C LEU A 215 16.70 1.50 15.59
N ASP A 216 17.98 1.79 15.34
CA ASP A 216 18.99 0.78 14.99
C ASP A 216 19.65 0.13 16.21
N ASN A 217 19.88 0.88 17.26
CA ASN A 217 20.78 0.50 18.35
C ASN A 217 20.09 0.15 19.67
N ASN A 218 18.77 0.34 19.81
CA ASN A 218 18.09 0.20 21.08
C ASN A 218 17.34 -1.14 21.23
N LYS A 219 17.66 -1.89 22.29
CA LYS A 219 16.99 -3.16 22.65
C LYS A 219 15.48 -2.99 22.91
N ASN A 220 15.04 -1.79 23.24
CA ASN A 220 13.63 -1.49 23.53
C ASN A 220 12.73 -1.69 22.30
N TYR A 221 13.27 -1.49 21.08
CA TYR A 221 12.52 -1.71 19.84
C TYR A 221 12.45 -3.18 19.41
N GLU A 222 13.27 -4.05 20.00
CA GLU A 222 13.22 -5.49 19.69
C GLU A 222 11.84 -6.09 19.95
N THR A 223 11.14 -5.61 21.00
CA THR A 223 9.75 -6.03 21.29
C THR A 223 8.80 -5.67 20.16
N VAL A 224 8.92 -4.46 19.61
CA VAL A 224 8.08 -3.99 18.50
C VAL A 224 8.30 -4.89 17.27
N TRP A 225 9.57 -5.15 16.92
CA TRP A 225 9.90 -6.00 15.76
C TRP A 225 9.39 -7.42 15.91
N GLN A 226 9.51 -8.00 17.09
CA GLN A 226 9.04 -9.36 17.37
C GLN A 226 7.52 -9.48 17.29
N VAL A 227 6.78 -8.53 17.85
CA VAL A 227 5.32 -8.52 17.78
C VAL A 227 4.85 -8.33 16.34
N ILE A 228 5.42 -7.38 15.61
CA ILE A 228 5.08 -7.14 14.20
C ILE A 228 5.38 -8.38 13.35
N ASN A 229 6.53 -9.04 13.53
CA ASN A 229 6.87 -10.26 12.82
C ASN A 229 5.90 -11.42 13.13
N ALA A 230 5.50 -11.55 14.40
CA ALA A 230 4.55 -12.60 14.80
C ALA A 230 3.17 -12.37 14.17
N LEU A 231 2.67 -11.13 14.18
CA LEU A 231 1.38 -10.79 13.56
C LEU A 231 1.40 -11.00 12.05
N ARG A 232 2.48 -10.58 11.39
CA ARG A 232 2.68 -10.77 9.96
C ARG A 232 2.62 -12.25 9.54
N SER A 233 3.12 -13.17 10.39
CA SER A 233 3.11 -14.60 10.09
C SER A 233 1.73 -15.25 10.11
N VAL A 234 0.71 -14.60 10.68
CA VAL A 234 -0.63 -15.16 10.93
C VAL A 234 -1.78 -14.31 10.38
N ASP A 235 -1.50 -13.08 9.92
CA ASP A 235 -2.50 -12.18 9.35
C ASP A 235 -2.01 -11.56 8.03
N GLU A 236 -2.54 -12.02 6.91
CA GLU A 236 -2.21 -11.55 5.57
C GLU A 236 -2.55 -10.06 5.37
N ARG A 237 -3.59 -9.55 6.05
CA ARG A 237 -3.97 -8.13 6.01
C ARG A 237 -2.89 -7.27 6.67
N PHE A 238 -2.36 -7.74 7.79
CA PHE A 238 -1.27 -7.06 8.50
C PHE A 238 0.03 -7.10 7.70
N GLU A 239 0.32 -8.23 7.04
CA GLU A 239 1.44 -8.34 6.10
C GLU A 239 1.32 -7.34 4.95
N ALA A 240 0.15 -7.30 4.30
CA ALA A 240 -0.11 -6.36 3.21
C ALA A 240 -0.01 -4.88 3.65
N MET A 241 -0.44 -4.57 4.88
CA MET A 241 -0.31 -3.23 5.46
C MET A 241 1.16 -2.85 5.68
N ILE A 242 1.99 -3.75 6.22
CA ILE A 242 3.42 -3.49 6.44
C ILE A 242 4.13 -3.18 5.13
N ASP A 243 3.83 -3.93 4.07
CA ASP A 243 4.48 -3.76 2.77
C ASP A 243 4.17 -2.40 2.12
N LYS A 244 3.08 -1.76 2.49
CA LYS A 244 2.65 -0.45 1.96
C LYS A 244 2.78 0.73 2.95
N LEU A 245 3.43 0.55 4.09
CA LEU A 245 3.59 1.62 5.10
C LEU A 245 4.21 2.92 4.58
N ASN A 246 5.04 2.83 3.52
CA ASN A 246 5.64 4.01 2.88
C ASN A 246 4.67 4.74 1.92
N MET A 247 3.51 4.15 1.61
CA MET A 247 2.58 4.60 0.58
C MET A 247 1.20 4.96 1.13
N ALA A 248 0.83 4.37 2.27
CA ALA A 248 -0.49 4.53 2.86
C ALA A 248 -0.44 4.54 4.39
N LYS A 249 -1.32 5.33 5.02
CA LYS A 249 -1.46 5.34 6.48
C LYS A 249 -2.00 3.99 6.96
N PRO A 250 -1.36 3.36 7.96
CA PRO A 250 -1.79 2.06 8.45
C PRO A 250 -3.10 2.16 9.24
N LYS A 251 -4.03 1.23 9.00
CA LYS A 251 -5.31 1.16 9.75
C LYS A 251 -5.18 0.40 11.07
N GLN A 252 -4.31 -0.61 11.12
CA GLN A 252 -4.16 -1.51 12.26
C GLN A 252 -2.95 -1.20 13.14
N LEU A 253 -2.01 -0.37 12.67
CA LEU A 253 -0.80 0.03 13.39
C LEU A 253 -0.76 1.55 13.56
N LYS A 254 -0.59 2.03 14.77
CA LYS A 254 -0.44 3.44 15.10
C LYS A 254 0.76 3.67 16.00
N VAL A 255 1.51 4.71 15.73
CA VAL A 255 2.55 5.25 16.61
C VAL A 255 1.99 6.50 17.29
N ILE A 256 2.03 6.52 18.60
CA ILE A 256 1.47 7.60 19.43
C ILE A 256 2.59 8.20 20.25
N GLY A 257 2.84 9.49 20.09
CA GLY A 257 3.77 10.24 20.93
C GLY A 257 3.19 10.53 22.30
N VAL A 258 4.00 10.28 23.34
CA VAL A 258 3.68 10.61 24.72
C VAL A 258 4.78 11.52 25.24
N GLY A 259 4.46 12.79 25.46
CA GLY A 259 5.40 13.81 25.93
C GLY A 259 4.67 15.03 26.47
N SER A 260 5.40 16.05 26.88
CA SER A 260 4.85 17.32 27.33
C SER A 260 4.05 17.97 26.20
N ALA A 261 2.82 18.40 26.49
CA ALA A 261 2.10 19.25 25.54
C ALA A 261 2.90 20.55 25.36
N PRO A 262 3.02 21.08 24.13
CA PRO A 262 3.59 22.39 23.94
C PRO A 262 2.79 23.36 24.81
N ASP A 263 3.48 24.18 25.59
CA ASP A 263 2.87 25.26 26.36
C ASP A 263 2.05 26.09 25.37
N GLN A 264 0.75 26.23 25.64
CA GLN A 264 -0.09 27.14 24.87
C GLN A 264 0.51 28.53 25.07
N VAL A 265 1.25 29.01 24.08
CA VAL A 265 1.62 30.41 23.98
C VAL A 265 0.30 31.18 23.91
N ASN A 266 -0.09 31.77 25.03
CA ASN A 266 -1.20 32.70 25.08
C ASN A 266 -0.89 33.82 24.08
N ASP A 267 -1.68 33.96 23.05
CA ASP A 267 -1.56 34.96 21.96
C ASP A 267 -1.75 36.41 22.48
N GLN A 268 -1.73 36.63 23.80
CA GLN A 268 -1.95 37.93 24.43
C GLN A 268 -0.69 38.64 24.94
N ASP A 269 0.50 38.02 24.90
CA ASP A 269 1.77 38.65 25.32
C ASP A 269 2.72 38.91 24.15
N LYS A 270 2.25 39.61 23.13
CA LYS A 270 3.12 40.25 22.11
C LYS A 270 3.51 41.64 22.57
N THR A 271 4.31 41.77 23.61
CA THR A 271 5.16 42.94 23.84
C THR A 271 6.29 42.54 24.77
N THR A 272 7.47 42.34 24.23
CA THR A 272 8.80 42.90 24.62
C THR A 272 9.95 41.97 24.23
N GLU A 273 10.80 42.58 23.40
CA GLU A 273 12.27 42.45 23.28
C GLU A 273 12.95 41.07 23.23
N ASN A 274 13.46 40.75 22.03
CA ASN A 274 14.75 40.11 21.70
C ASN A 274 15.53 39.48 22.88
N THR A 275 15.13 38.30 23.25
CA THR A 275 16.02 37.26 23.73
C THR A 275 15.88 36.07 22.76
N PRO A 276 16.96 35.46 22.26
CA PRO A 276 16.82 34.23 21.51
C PRO A 276 16.33 33.18 22.50
N VAL A 277 15.03 32.95 22.54
CA VAL A 277 14.44 31.76 23.13
C VAL A 277 15.01 30.62 22.29
N GLN A 278 15.87 29.82 22.92
CA GLN A 278 16.29 28.55 22.39
C GLN A 278 14.97 27.80 22.17
N THR A 279 14.52 27.75 20.92
CA THR A 279 13.39 26.91 20.51
C THR A 279 13.78 25.51 20.92
N GLU A 280 13.23 25.03 22.04
CA GLU A 280 13.23 23.61 22.35
C GLU A 280 12.74 22.94 21.09
N LEU A 281 13.54 22.02 20.57
CA LEU A 281 13.20 21.22 19.40
C LEU A 281 11.83 20.63 19.66
N GLU A 282 10.79 21.21 19.05
CA GLU A 282 9.51 20.54 18.92
C GLU A 282 9.85 19.18 18.35
N PHE A 283 9.64 18.14 19.13
CA PHE A 283 9.89 16.78 18.67
C PHE A 283 8.94 16.59 17.49
N GLU A 284 9.49 16.55 16.27
CA GLU A 284 8.71 16.43 15.03
C GLU A 284 8.13 15.02 14.95
N TRP A 285 7.02 14.81 15.66
CA TRP A 285 6.33 13.53 15.76
C TRP A 285 6.02 12.91 14.40
N ASP A 286 5.68 13.71 13.41
CA ASP A 286 5.40 13.25 12.04
C ASP A 286 6.65 12.64 11.39
N LYS A 287 7.82 13.23 11.61
CA LYS A 287 9.10 12.68 11.13
C LYS A 287 9.48 11.41 11.88
N PHE A 288 9.21 11.36 13.19
CA PHE A 288 9.47 10.18 14.01
C PHE A 288 8.55 9.03 13.63
N GLU A 289 7.26 9.27 13.44
CA GLU A 289 6.30 8.28 12.95
C GLU A 289 6.75 7.71 11.60
N GLY A 290 7.14 8.59 10.65
CA GLY A 290 7.67 8.20 9.36
C GLY A 290 8.96 7.36 9.47
N ALA A 291 9.87 7.71 10.38
CA ALA A 291 11.09 6.96 10.63
C ALA A 291 10.82 5.56 11.20
N ILE A 292 9.87 5.44 12.14
CA ILE A 292 9.43 4.13 12.66
C ILE A 292 8.85 3.29 11.54
N PHE A 293 7.95 3.81 10.71
CA PHE A 293 7.36 3.06 9.60
C PHE A 293 8.42 2.64 8.58
N GLY A 294 9.35 3.54 8.21
CA GLY A 294 10.48 3.21 7.35
C GLY A 294 11.34 2.07 7.91
N LYS A 295 11.61 2.08 9.21
CA LYS A 295 12.36 1.01 9.89
C LYS A 295 11.58 -0.31 9.99
N ILE A 296 10.28 -0.26 10.23
CA ILE A 296 9.43 -1.46 10.18
C ILE A 296 9.57 -2.13 8.82
N VAL A 297 9.41 -1.39 7.73
CA VAL A 297 9.58 -1.92 6.37
C VAL A 297 10.98 -2.48 6.16
N GLN A 298 12.03 -1.80 6.65
CA GLN A 298 13.42 -2.25 6.50
C GLN A 298 13.72 -3.54 7.28
N LYS A 299 13.21 -3.67 8.52
CA LYS A 299 13.51 -4.81 9.43
C LYS A 299 12.59 -6.01 9.21
N VAL A 300 11.35 -5.77 8.83
CA VAL A 300 10.28 -6.77 8.82
C VAL A 300 9.70 -6.97 7.42
N GLY A 301 9.86 -6.01 6.47
CA GLY A 301 9.36 -6.12 5.11
C GLY A 301 9.96 -7.33 4.37
N ASP A 302 9.12 -8.11 3.68
CA ASP A 302 9.61 -9.22 2.86
C ASP A 302 10.00 -8.72 1.48
N ARG A 303 11.31 -8.61 1.23
CA ARG A 303 11.84 -8.27 -0.09
C ARG A 303 11.48 -9.29 -1.18
N LYS A 304 11.13 -10.52 -0.79
CA LYS A 304 10.80 -11.61 -1.71
C LYS A 304 9.28 -11.80 -1.93
N TYR A 305 8.45 -11.06 -1.19
CA TYR A 305 7.01 -11.24 -1.26
C TYR A 305 6.45 -11.07 -2.67
N LEU A 306 6.80 -9.98 -3.36
CA LEU A 306 6.39 -9.74 -4.74
C LEU A 306 6.93 -10.80 -5.72
N GLU A 307 8.09 -11.39 -5.42
CA GLU A 307 8.64 -12.50 -6.21
C GLU A 307 7.86 -13.80 -6.00
N ASN A 308 7.45 -14.11 -4.78
CA ASN A 308 6.66 -15.30 -4.47
C ASN A 308 5.25 -15.16 -5.03
N TRP A 309 4.62 -14.00 -4.83
CA TRP A 309 3.33 -13.68 -5.40
C TRP A 309 3.32 -13.76 -6.94
N SER A 310 4.33 -13.20 -7.61
CA SER A 310 4.46 -13.28 -9.08
C SER A 310 4.58 -14.72 -9.59
N LYS A 311 5.25 -15.62 -8.84
CA LYS A 311 5.34 -17.04 -9.17
C LYS A 311 3.99 -17.77 -9.03
N ASP A 312 3.20 -17.42 -8.02
CA ASP A 312 1.89 -18.04 -7.83
C ASP A 312 0.90 -17.58 -8.89
N VAL A 313 0.92 -16.29 -9.25
CA VAL A 313 0.14 -15.75 -10.37
C VAL A 313 0.58 -16.38 -11.71
N ALA A 314 1.88 -16.60 -11.91
CA ALA A 314 2.39 -17.28 -13.10
C ALA A 314 1.84 -18.71 -13.23
N LYS A 315 1.77 -19.47 -12.14
CA LYS A 315 1.15 -20.81 -12.13
C LYS A 315 -0.33 -20.78 -12.45
N ILE A 316 -1.04 -19.73 -12.03
CA ILE A 316 -2.47 -19.54 -12.35
C ILE A 316 -2.62 -19.25 -13.84
N ALA A 317 -1.82 -18.33 -14.38
CA ALA A 317 -1.80 -18.01 -15.81
C ALA A 317 -1.53 -19.26 -16.67
N GLU A 318 -0.52 -20.05 -16.30
CA GLU A 318 -0.20 -21.31 -16.99
C GLU A 318 -1.37 -22.30 -16.97
N ARG A 319 -2.05 -22.45 -15.84
CA ARG A 319 -3.24 -23.31 -15.72
C ARG A 319 -4.39 -22.83 -16.61
N GLN A 320 -4.66 -21.52 -16.65
CA GLN A 320 -5.68 -20.94 -17.53
C GLN A 320 -5.36 -21.17 -19.01
N ILE A 321 -4.13 -20.89 -19.42
CA ILE A 321 -3.68 -21.09 -20.80
C ILE A 321 -3.82 -22.57 -21.19
N ASN A 322 -3.40 -23.50 -20.33
CA ASN A 322 -3.51 -24.93 -20.58
C ASN A 322 -4.99 -25.40 -20.65
N TRP A 323 -5.86 -24.85 -19.79
CA TRP A 323 -7.28 -25.12 -19.85
C TRP A 323 -7.91 -24.66 -21.17
N ILE A 324 -7.63 -23.43 -21.59
CA ILE A 324 -8.07 -22.89 -22.90
C ILE A 324 -7.59 -23.80 -24.02
N LYS A 325 -6.29 -24.13 -24.08
CA LYS A 325 -5.71 -25.03 -25.10
C LYS A 325 -6.38 -26.40 -25.14
N ASN A 326 -6.70 -26.97 -23.99
CA ASN A 326 -7.41 -28.26 -23.92
C ASN A 326 -8.83 -28.16 -24.49
N LYS A 327 -9.53 -27.06 -24.25
CA LYS A 327 -10.86 -26.80 -24.83
C LYS A 327 -10.81 -26.58 -26.32
N LEU A 328 -9.78 -25.89 -26.81
CA LEU A 328 -9.57 -25.65 -28.24
C LEU A 328 -9.23 -26.92 -29.04
N SER A 329 -8.77 -28.00 -28.38
CA SER A 329 -8.49 -29.29 -29.03
C SER A 329 -9.75 -29.95 -29.59
N ASP A 330 -10.92 -29.70 -29.01
CA ASP A 330 -12.20 -30.15 -29.54
C ASP A 330 -12.81 -29.07 -30.45
N LYS A 331 -12.66 -29.25 -31.76
CA LYS A 331 -13.17 -28.32 -32.76
C LYS A 331 -14.70 -28.13 -32.79
N LYS A 332 -15.44 -28.97 -32.04
CA LYS A 332 -16.91 -28.89 -31.93
C LYS A 332 -17.35 -28.23 -30.62
N ASP A 333 -16.44 -27.99 -29.70
CA ASP A 333 -16.74 -27.26 -28.45
C ASP A 333 -17.19 -25.83 -28.81
N PRO A 334 -18.31 -25.33 -28.29
CA PRO A 334 -18.76 -23.95 -28.49
C PRO A 334 -17.67 -22.91 -28.18
N ILE A 335 -16.86 -23.15 -27.14
CA ILE A 335 -15.72 -22.31 -26.75
C ILE A 335 -14.70 -22.21 -27.91
N SER A 336 -14.43 -23.33 -28.59
CA SER A 336 -13.49 -23.35 -29.71
C SER A 336 -13.96 -22.50 -30.90
N LEU A 337 -15.26 -22.45 -31.13
CA LEU A 337 -15.83 -21.65 -32.21
C LEU A 337 -15.75 -20.14 -31.91
N GLU A 338 -16.14 -19.74 -30.70
CA GLU A 338 -16.06 -18.33 -30.29
C GLU A 338 -14.60 -17.86 -30.17
N PHE A 339 -13.71 -18.71 -29.66
CA PHE A 339 -12.30 -18.37 -29.57
C PHE A 339 -11.63 -18.15 -30.94
N LYS A 340 -12.05 -18.89 -31.98
CA LYS A 340 -11.56 -18.63 -33.33
C LYS A 340 -11.97 -17.29 -33.89
N LYS A 341 -13.19 -16.82 -33.61
CA LYS A 341 -13.61 -15.47 -33.99
C LYS A 341 -12.73 -14.42 -33.28
N PHE A 342 -12.43 -14.64 -32.00
CA PHE A 342 -11.50 -13.79 -31.27
C PHE A 342 -10.10 -13.77 -31.88
N VAL A 343 -9.52 -14.92 -32.21
CA VAL A 343 -8.22 -14.99 -32.91
C VAL A 343 -8.25 -14.21 -34.21
N SER A 344 -9.29 -14.41 -35.03
CA SER A 344 -9.45 -13.68 -36.30
C SER A 344 -9.55 -12.17 -36.08
N SER A 345 -10.25 -11.72 -35.06
CA SER A 345 -10.34 -10.31 -34.71
C SER A 345 -8.99 -9.73 -34.26
N LEU A 346 -8.22 -10.46 -33.45
CA LEU A 346 -6.86 -10.05 -33.08
C LEU A 346 -5.91 -9.97 -34.30
N GLN A 347 -6.02 -10.93 -35.19
CA GLN A 347 -5.22 -10.95 -36.41
C GLN A 347 -5.52 -9.74 -37.30
N HIS A 348 -6.79 -9.37 -37.41
CA HIS A 348 -7.20 -8.23 -38.21
C HIS A 348 -6.76 -6.89 -37.62
N ASN A 349 -6.92 -6.73 -36.30
CA ASN A 349 -6.74 -5.43 -35.62
C ASN A 349 -5.33 -5.17 -35.08
N ILE A 350 -4.53 -6.22 -34.86
CA ILE A 350 -3.22 -6.06 -34.22
C ILE A 350 -2.11 -6.55 -35.12
N ASN A 351 -2.10 -7.87 -35.44
CA ASN A 351 -1.04 -8.48 -36.23
C ASN A 351 -1.50 -9.83 -36.79
N GLU A 352 -1.38 -10.05 -38.11
CA GLU A 352 -1.79 -11.29 -38.80
C GLU A 352 -1.07 -12.56 -38.30
N SER A 353 0.09 -12.40 -37.68
CA SER A 353 0.88 -13.52 -37.12
C SER A 353 0.39 -14.04 -35.76
N ILE A 354 -0.62 -13.43 -35.16
CA ILE A 354 -1.16 -13.88 -33.86
C ILE A 354 -1.79 -15.27 -34.03
N ASP A 355 -1.27 -16.22 -33.24
CA ASP A 355 -1.79 -17.58 -33.20
C ASP A 355 -2.73 -17.83 -31.99
N GLU A 356 -3.36 -19.01 -31.96
CA GLU A 356 -4.26 -19.42 -30.86
C GLU A 356 -3.55 -19.39 -29.49
N ASN A 357 -2.24 -19.64 -29.43
CA ASN A 357 -1.50 -19.62 -28.15
C ASN A 357 -1.31 -18.20 -27.65
N GLN A 358 -0.97 -17.28 -28.54
CA GLN A 358 -0.81 -15.86 -28.23
C GLN A 358 -2.14 -15.23 -27.80
N ALA A 359 -3.24 -15.58 -28.50
CA ALA A 359 -4.58 -15.15 -28.12
C ALA A 359 -4.99 -15.68 -26.73
N ALA A 360 -4.65 -16.94 -26.41
CA ALA A 360 -4.88 -17.50 -25.07
C ALA A 360 -4.04 -16.80 -23.98
N GLU A 361 -2.80 -16.40 -24.29
CA GLU A 361 -1.98 -15.59 -23.40
C GLU A 361 -2.59 -14.21 -23.18
N MET A 362 -3.06 -13.53 -24.22
CA MET A 362 -3.71 -12.22 -24.11
C MET A 362 -4.99 -12.29 -23.26
N LEU A 363 -5.82 -13.32 -23.48
CA LEU A 363 -7.01 -13.54 -22.65
C LEU A 363 -6.65 -13.78 -21.20
N SER A 364 -5.63 -14.60 -20.92
CA SER A 364 -5.15 -14.86 -19.55
C SER A 364 -4.58 -13.58 -18.90
N GLN A 365 -3.86 -12.75 -19.65
CA GLN A 365 -3.38 -11.45 -19.17
C GLN A 365 -4.55 -10.57 -18.74
N HIS A 366 -5.59 -10.47 -19.56
CA HIS A 366 -6.77 -9.67 -19.25
C HIS A 366 -7.49 -10.17 -17.99
N LEU A 367 -7.77 -11.47 -17.89
CA LEU A 367 -8.48 -12.08 -16.75
C LEU A 367 -7.75 -11.88 -15.42
N ILE A 368 -6.42 -11.88 -15.43
CA ILE A 368 -5.62 -11.70 -14.21
C ILE A 368 -5.48 -10.22 -13.86
N THR A 369 -5.33 -9.34 -14.85
CA THR A 369 -5.01 -7.93 -14.60
C THR A 369 -6.23 -7.06 -14.34
N LYS A 370 -7.39 -7.41 -14.91
CA LYS A 370 -8.64 -6.67 -14.69
C LYS A 370 -8.96 -6.42 -13.22
N PRO A 371 -9.03 -7.45 -12.34
CA PRO A 371 -9.34 -7.22 -10.92
C PRO A 371 -8.27 -6.40 -10.19
N ILE A 372 -7.01 -6.46 -10.65
CA ILE A 372 -5.93 -5.63 -10.14
C ILE A 372 -6.20 -4.16 -10.44
N PHE A 373 -6.58 -3.86 -11.68
CA PHE A 373 -6.91 -2.50 -12.08
C PHE A 373 -8.19 -2.00 -11.42
N GLU A 374 -9.22 -2.83 -11.28
CA GLU A 374 -10.44 -2.50 -10.54
C GLU A 374 -10.16 -2.17 -9.07
N ALA A 375 -9.23 -2.90 -8.44
CA ALA A 375 -8.87 -2.67 -7.05
C ALA A 375 -8.04 -1.38 -6.83
N LEU A 376 -7.09 -1.09 -7.73
CA LEU A 376 -6.20 0.07 -7.62
C LEU A 376 -6.84 1.36 -8.13
N PHE A 377 -7.73 1.25 -9.13
CA PHE A 377 -8.29 2.38 -9.87
C PHE A 377 -9.82 2.30 -9.96
N ALA A 378 -10.47 1.90 -8.86
CA ALA A 378 -11.93 1.82 -8.78
C ALA A 378 -12.62 3.15 -9.17
N GLU A 379 -11.99 4.28 -8.88
CA GLU A 379 -12.48 5.63 -9.17
C GLU A 379 -12.44 5.98 -10.66
N TYR A 380 -11.51 5.38 -11.43
CA TYR A 380 -11.29 5.72 -12.84
C TYR A 380 -12.22 5.01 -13.82
N SER A 381 -13.01 4.04 -13.40
CA SER A 381 -13.85 3.23 -14.29
C SER A 381 -13.14 2.69 -15.56
N PHE A 382 -11.81 2.53 -15.48
CA PHE A 382 -10.93 2.17 -16.60
C PHE A 382 -11.43 0.97 -17.38
N VAL A 383 -11.78 -0.12 -16.69
CA VAL A 383 -12.24 -1.37 -17.32
C VAL A 383 -13.46 -1.15 -18.20
N ASN A 384 -14.37 -0.27 -17.77
CA ASN A 384 -15.62 0.01 -18.48
C ASN A 384 -15.48 1.04 -19.61
N GLN A 385 -14.44 1.88 -19.57
CA GLN A 385 -14.26 2.96 -20.55
C GLN A 385 -13.21 2.63 -21.62
N ASN A 386 -12.20 1.81 -21.28
CA ASN A 386 -11.18 1.42 -22.24
C ASN A 386 -11.74 0.48 -23.32
N PRO A 387 -11.61 0.80 -24.63
CA PRO A 387 -12.22 0.03 -25.71
C PRO A 387 -11.67 -1.39 -25.82
N VAL A 388 -10.38 -1.58 -25.61
CA VAL A 388 -9.74 -2.90 -25.66
C VAL A 388 -10.20 -3.76 -24.48
N SER A 389 -10.31 -3.17 -23.29
CA SER A 389 -10.84 -3.87 -22.11
C SER A 389 -12.29 -4.32 -22.35
N ARG A 390 -13.13 -3.47 -22.92
CA ARG A 390 -14.52 -3.83 -23.27
C ARG A 390 -14.59 -4.95 -24.31
N ALA A 391 -13.72 -4.90 -25.33
CA ALA A 391 -13.63 -5.97 -26.32
C ALA A 391 -13.28 -7.32 -25.67
N MET A 392 -12.28 -7.32 -24.79
CA MET A 392 -11.90 -8.52 -24.03
C MET A 392 -13.01 -9.03 -23.11
N GLU A 393 -13.75 -8.13 -22.43
CA GLU A 393 -14.91 -8.50 -21.60
C GLU A 393 -16.04 -9.14 -22.41
N SER A 394 -16.32 -8.64 -23.60
CA SER A 394 -17.31 -9.24 -24.51
C SER A 394 -16.94 -10.69 -24.83
N ILE A 395 -15.67 -10.95 -25.10
CA ILE A 395 -15.14 -12.29 -25.37
C ILE A 395 -15.23 -13.19 -24.14
N VAL A 396 -14.83 -12.67 -22.96
CA VAL A 396 -14.96 -13.41 -21.69
C VAL A 396 -16.41 -13.79 -21.47
N SER A 397 -17.36 -12.88 -21.67
CA SER A 397 -18.80 -13.13 -21.52
C SER A 397 -19.31 -14.24 -22.47
N GLU A 398 -18.86 -14.26 -23.72
CA GLU A 398 -19.23 -15.34 -24.66
C GLU A 398 -18.62 -16.70 -24.25
N LEU A 399 -17.37 -16.70 -23.78
CA LEU A 399 -16.72 -17.90 -23.27
C LEU A 399 -17.41 -18.41 -21.98
N GLU A 400 -17.89 -17.53 -21.11
CA GLU A 400 -18.66 -17.89 -19.91
C GLU A 400 -19.99 -18.54 -20.26
N LYS A 401 -20.71 -18.02 -21.24
CA LYS A 401 -21.94 -18.66 -21.75
C LYS A 401 -21.65 -20.07 -22.29
N ALA A 402 -20.47 -20.28 -22.83
CA ALA A 402 -20.00 -21.59 -23.29
C ALA A 402 -19.44 -22.50 -22.18
N GLY A 403 -19.37 -22.05 -20.92
CA GLY A 403 -19.02 -22.88 -19.76
C GLY A 403 -17.69 -22.59 -19.09
N PHE A 404 -17.08 -21.43 -19.31
CA PHE A 404 -15.77 -21.02 -18.75
C PHE A 404 -15.79 -20.70 -17.23
N THR A 405 -16.94 -20.59 -16.59
CA THR A 405 -17.20 -20.01 -15.26
C THR A 405 -16.47 -20.68 -14.08
N LYS A 406 -16.07 -21.93 -14.18
CA LYS A 406 -15.52 -22.69 -13.03
C LYS A 406 -14.07 -22.38 -12.65
N GLU A 407 -13.30 -21.77 -13.53
CA GLU A 407 -11.88 -21.46 -13.26
C GLU A 407 -11.67 -20.09 -12.59
N GLN A 408 -12.67 -19.20 -12.65
CA GLN A 408 -12.59 -17.88 -11.99
C GLN A 408 -12.65 -17.99 -10.46
N GLU A 409 -13.38 -18.96 -9.91
CA GLU A 409 -13.49 -19.18 -8.45
C GLU A 409 -12.11 -19.44 -7.78
N ASN A 410 -11.13 -19.96 -8.53
CA ASN A 410 -9.78 -20.22 -8.03
C ASN A 410 -8.91 -18.94 -7.93
N LEU A 411 -9.33 -17.83 -8.54
CA LEU A 411 -8.61 -16.57 -8.55
C LEU A 411 -9.05 -15.60 -7.42
N GLU A 412 -10.20 -15.87 -6.78
CA GLU A 412 -10.74 -14.96 -5.76
C GLU A 412 -9.76 -14.71 -4.59
N PRO A 413 -8.99 -15.70 -4.07
CA PRO A 413 -7.98 -15.42 -3.05
C PRO A 413 -6.85 -14.47 -3.54
N LEU A 414 -6.50 -14.53 -4.84
CA LEU A 414 -5.54 -13.61 -5.45
C LEU A 414 -6.11 -12.19 -5.51
N TYR A 415 -7.34 -12.06 -5.97
CA TYR A 415 -8.01 -10.77 -6.09
C TYR A 415 -8.19 -10.11 -4.73
N GLU A 416 -8.56 -10.88 -3.71
CA GLU A 416 -8.66 -10.38 -2.34
C GLU A 416 -7.31 -9.90 -1.81
N SER A 417 -6.22 -10.64 -2.06
CA SER A 417 -4.86 -10.23 -1.71
C SER A 417 -4.45 -8.91 -2.39
N VAL A 418 -4.82 -8.70 -3.66
CA VAL A 418 -4.55 -7.45 -4.38
C VAL A 418 -5.39 -6.30 -3.84
N ARG A 419 -6.69 -6.52 -3.58
CA ARG A 419 -7.58 -5.50 -2.98
C ARG A 419 -7.04 -5.02 -1.64
N MET A 420 -6.67 -5.94 -0.74
CA MET A 420 -6.07 -5.60 0.54
C MET A 420 -4.80 -4.74 0.40
N ARG A 421 -3.99 -4.99 -0.64
CA ARG A 421 -2.75 -4.24 -0.89
C ARG A 421 -3.01 -2.88 -1.51
N ALA A 422 -4.04 -2.76 -2.33
CA ALA A 422 -4.43 -1.51 -2.97
C ALA A 422 -5.16 -0.56 -2.00
N GLU A 423 -5.81 -1.11 -0.98
CA GLU A 423 -6.62 -0.35 -0.06
C GLU A 423 -5.83 0.73 0.70
N GLY A 424 -6.32 1.97 0.68
CA GLY A 424 -5.72 3.11 1.38
C GLY A 424 -4.53 3.76 0.66
N ILE A 425 -4.23 3.38 -0.59
CA ILE A 425 -3.25 4.09 -1.42
C ILE A 425 -3.97 5.18 -2.19
N GLU A 426 -3.73 6.43 -1.81
CA GLU A 426 -4.40 7.59 -2.40
C GLU A 426 -3.60 8.19 -3.57
N LYS A 427 -2.26 8.26 -3.42
CA LYS A 427 -1.41 8.92 -4.41
C LYS A 427 -1.27 8.13 -5.71
N ALA A 428 -1.49 8.77 -6.85
CA ALA A 428 -1.34 8.20 -8.19
C ALA A 428 0.05 7.61 -8.44
N GLU A 429 1.12 8.29 -8.00
CA GLU A 429 2.51 7.81 -8.12
C GLU A 429 2.75 6.47 -7.39
N ASP A 430 2.14 6.27 -6.23
CA ASP A 430 2.30 5.05 -5.45
C ASP A 430 1.49 3.91 -6.06
N LYS A 431 0.30 4.19 -6.61
CA LYS A 431 -0.47 3.24 -7.43
C LYS A 431 0.33 2.81 -8.66
N GLN A 432 0.96 3.76 -9.36
CA GLN A 432 1.84 3.47 -10.52
C GLN A 432 3.04 2.60 -10.13
N LYS A 433 3.72 2.88 -9.03
CA LYS A 433 4.86 2.06 -8.55
C LYS A 433 4.45 0.61 -8.30
N ILE A 434 3.28 0.38 -7.72
CA ILE A 434 2.76 -0.98 -7.52
C ILE A 434 2.55 -1.66 -8.86
N ILE A 435 1.86 -1.01 -9.80
CA ILE A 435 1.61 -1.58 -11.13
C ILE A 435 2.91 -1.91 -11.87
N VAL A 436 3.85 -0.97 -11.90
CA VAL A 436 5.15 -1.19 -12.56
C VAL A 436 5.89 -2.35 -11.89
N THR A 437 5.86 -2.44 -10.57
CA THR A 437 6.50 -3.54 -9.84
C THR A 437 5.81 -4.89 -10.10
N LEU A 438 4.48 -4.92 -10.09
CA LEU A 438 3.69 -6.10 -10.43
C LEU A 438 3.97 -6.53 -11.88
N TYR A 439 3.97 -5.58 -12.81
CA TYR A 439 4.28 -5.83 -14.21
C TYR A 439 5.68 -6.44 -14.36
N ASP A 440 6.71 -5.79 -13.83
CA ASP A 440 8.10 -6.25 -13.98
C ASP A 440 8.31 -7.65 -13.38
N LYS A 441 7.74 -7.92 -12.22
CA LYS A 441 7.88 -9.21 -11.54
C LYS A 441 6.96 -10.29 -12.10
N PHE A 442 5.68 -9.96 -12.31
CA PHE A 442 4.69 -10.91 -12.80
C PHE A 442 4.86 -11.24 -14.27
N PHE A 443 4.93 -10.22 -15.14
CA PHE A 443 4.95 -10.43 -16.59
C PHE A 443 6.21 -11.19 -17.04
N LYS A 444 7.37 -10.81 -16.51
CA LYS A 444 8.63 -11.53 -16.77
C LYS A 444 8.62 -12.97 -16.29
N THR A 445 7.80 -13.29 -15.29
CA THR A 445 7.71 -14.66 -14.74
C THR A 445 6.66 -15.48 -15.46
N ALA A 446 5.45 -14.92 -15.65
CA ALA A 446 4.29 -15.62 -16.22
C ALA A 446 4.37 -15.77 -17.74
N PHE A 447 4.90 -14.76 -18.44
CA PHE A 447 4.95 -14.67 -19.90
C PHE A 447 6.37 -14.49 -20.42
N LYS A 448 7.29 -15.29 -19.88
CA LYS A 448 8.73 -15.21 -20.17
C LYS A 448 9.03 -15.28 -21.67
N ALA A 449 8.41 -16.21 -22.39
CA ALA A 449 8.61 -16.38 -23.83
C ALA A 449 8.20 -15.14 -24.63
N THR A 450 7.07 -14.52 -24.28
CA THR A 450 6.59 -13.27 -24.89
C THR A 450 7.51 -12.09 -24.59
N THR A 451 7.98 -11.99 -23.32
CA THR A 451 8.90 -10.92 -22.89
C THR A 451 10.25 -11.00 -23.62
N GLU A 452 10.81 -12.20 -23.75
CA GLU A 452 12.09 -12.44 -24.45
C GLU A 452 11.97 -12.19 -25.95
N ARG A 453 10.85 -12.62 -26.57
CA ARG A 453 10.60 -12.42 -28.01
C ARG A 453 10.45 -10.96 -28.38
N LEU A 454 9.76 -10.17 -27.56
CA LEU A 454 9.46 -8.77 -27.81
C LEU A 454 10.58 -7.82 -27.36
N GLY A 455 11.60 -8.31 -26.67
CA GLY A 455 12.75 -7.50 -26.25
C GLY A 455 12.39 -6.32 -25.36
N ILE A 456 11.42 -6.50 -24.44
CA ILE A 456 10.90 -5.43 -23.60
C ILE A 456 11.98 -4.93 -22.63
N VAL A 457 12.40 -3.67 -22.80
CA VAL A 457 13.40 -2.99 -21.97
C VAL A 457 12.85 -1.63 -21.55
N PHE A 458 12.90 -1.33 -20.25
CA PHE A 458 12.50 -0.02 -19.73
C PHE A 458 13.59 1.02 -19.94
N THR A 459 13.19 2.19 -20.42
CA THR A 459 14.09 3.34 -20.56
C THR A 459 14.20 4.06 -19.20
N PRO A 460 15.42 4.33 -18.69
CA PRO A 460 15.59 5.14 -17.48
C PRO A 460 14.92 6.52 -17.62
N ILE A 461 14.27 6.98 -16.56
CA ILE A 461 13.48 8.22 -16.57
C ILE A 461 14.35 9.41 -16.98
N GLU A 462 15.58 9.46 -16.51
CA GLU A 462 16.54 10.55 -16.81
C GLU A 462 16.86 10.63 -18.32
N VAL A 463 16.89 9.48 -18.99
CA VAL A 463 17.09 9.42 -20.45
C VAL A 463 15.83 9.90 -21.19
N VAL A 464 14.65 9.52 -20.71
CA VAL A 464 13.38 9.98 -21.28
C VAL A 464 13.24 11.49 -21.13
N ASP A 465 13.54 12.04 -19.95
CA ASP A 465 13.50 13.48 -19.70
C ASP A 465 14.47 14.23 -20.64
N PHE A 466 15.71 13.75 -20.76
CA PHE A 466 16.66 14.32 -21.69
C PHE A 466 16.14 14.33 -23.13
N ILE A 467 15.49 13.26 -23.58
CA ILE A 467 14.93 13.17 -24.95
C ILE A 467 13.77 14.17 -25.10
N VAL A 468 12.82 14.22 -24.18
CA VAL A 468 11.66 15.13 -24.22
C VAL A 468 12.12 16.59 -24.28
N HIS A 469 13.03 17.01 -23.38
CA HIS A 469 13.59 18.34 -23.38
C HIS A 469 14.34 18.67 -24.69
N SER A 470 15.13 17.70 -25.21
CA SER A 470 15.88 17.89 -26.46
C SER A 470 14.95 18.06 -27.65
N VAL A 471 13.84 17.34 -27.71
CA VAL A 471 12.84 17.49 -28.79
C VAL A 471 12.19 18.87 -28.73
N ASP A 472 11.83 19.36 -27.55
CA ASP A 472 11.27 20.70 -27.36
C ASP A 472 12.27 21.80 -27.80
N ASP A 473 13.55 21.67 -27.42
CA ASP A 473 14.61 22.58 -27.84
C ASP A 473 14.81 22.60 -29.35
N VAL A 474 14.79 21.43 -30.00
CA VAL A 474 14.89 21.32 -31.46
C VAL A 474 13.68 21.95 -32.15
N LEU A 475 12.47 21.71 -31.65
CA LEU A 475 11.24 22.31 -32.16
C LEU A 475 11.30 23.84 -32.05
N LYS A 476 11.70 24.38 -30.89
CA LYS A 476 11.85 25.84 -30.66
C LYS A 476 12.89 26.44 -31.58
N LYS A 477 14.06 25.83 -31.67
CA LYS A 477 15.22 26.38 -32.40
C LYS A 477 15.07 26.33 -33.90
N HIS A 478 14.51 25.25 -34.44
CA HIS A 478 14.51 25.01 -35.88
C HIS A 478 13.15 25.17 -36.54
N PHE A 479 12.05 25.06 -35.79
CA PHE A 479 10.69 25.10 -36.33
C PHE A 479 9.84 26.24 -35.75
N GLY A 480 10.35 26.99 -34.74
CA GLY A 480 9.61 28.07 -34.08
C GLY A 480 8.35 27.57 -33.36
N LYS A 481 8.32 26.30 -32.97
CA LYS A 481 7.24 25.63 -32.25
C LYS A 481 7.80 25.01 -30.98
N SER A 482 6.94 24.64 -30.03
CA SER A 482 7.29 23.86 -28.85
C SER A 482 6.44 22.59 -28.79
N LEU A 483 6.73 21.67 -27.88
CA LEU A 483 5.87 20.51 -27.63
C LEU A 483 4.46 20.94 -27.23
N ALA A 484 4.28 22.09 -26.57
CA ALA A 484 2.98 22.65 -26.22
C ALA A 484 2.23 23.33 -27.36
N SER A 485 2.91 23.66 -28.47
CA SER A 485 2.30 24.40 -29.59
C SER A 485 1.16 23.63 -30.23
N LYS A 486 0.12 24.37 -30.64
CA LYS A 486 -1.02 23.81 -31.37
C LYS A 486 -0.58 23.15 -32.68
N ASP A 487 -1.23 22.06 -33.05
CA ASP A 487 -0.96 21.26 -34.25
C ASP A 487 0.49 20.67 -34.27
N VAL A 488 1.08 20.44 -33.10
CA VAL A 488 2.29 19.64 -32.91
C VAL A 488 1.87 18.27 -32.37
N HIS A 489 1.69 17.33 -33.26
CA HIS A 489 1.33 15.96 -32.91
C HIS A 489 2.58 15.13 -32.58
N ILE A 490 2.54 14.44 -31.44
CA ILE A 490 3.64 13.65 -30.89
C ILE A 490 3.21 12.18 -30.86
N LEU A 491 4.02 11.29 -31.42
CA LEU A 491 3.77 9.85 -31.42
C LEU A 491 4.89 9.12 -30.67
N ASP A 492 4.50 8.27 -29.71
CA ASP A 492 5.32 7.19 -29.19
C ASP A 492 4.87 5.88 -29.84
N PRO A 493 5.62 5.35 -30.82
CA PRO A 493 5.20 4.15 -31.57
C PRO A 493 5.49 2.83 -30.83
N PHE A 494 6.16 2.87 -29.68
CA PHE A 494 6.58 1.73 -28.88
C PHE A 494 6.40 2.03 -27.40
N THR A 495 5.18 2.32 -27.00
CA THR A 495 4.81 3.02 -25.79
C THR A 495 5.22 2.30 -24.49
N GLY A 496 5.30 0.97 -24.50
CA GLY A 496 5.62 0.20 -23.31
C GLY A 496 4.63 0.51 -22.16
N THR A 497 5.15 1.02 -21.07
CA THR A 497 4.32 1.44 -19.91
C THR A 497 3.89 2.91 -19.94
N GLY A 498 4.04 3.59 -21.07
CA GLY A 498 3.61 4.98 -21.25
C GLY A 498 4.63 6.04 -20.84
N THR A 499 5.86 5.67 -20.51
CA THR A 499 6.83 6.57 -19.86
C THR A 499 7.10 7.84 -20.67
N PHE A 500 7.25 7.77 -21.99
CA PHE A 500 7.49 8.96 -22.82
C PHE A 500 6.32 9.94 -22.82
N ILE A 501 5.09 9.45 -22.90
CA ILE A 501 3.88 10.29 -22.87
C ILE A 501 3.69 10.89 -21.46
N VAL A 502 3.85 10.09 -20.41
CA VAL A 502 3.80 10.54 -19.01
C VAL A 502 4.82 11.65 -18.77
N ARG A 503 6.09 11.46 -19.17
CA ARG A 503 7.13 12.48 -18.99
C ARG A 503 6.90 13.73 -19.84
N THR A 504 6.30 13.57 -21.03
CA THR A 504 5.86 14.72 -21.83
C THR A 504 4.79 15.54 -21.11
N LEU A 505 3.76 14.89 -20.51
CA LEU A 505 2.74 15.57 -19.70
C LEU A 505 3.35 16.23 -18.47
N THR A 506 4.28 15.56 -17.77
CA THR A 506 5.01 16.16 -16.63
C THR A 506 5.78 17.40 -17.03
N TYR A 507 6.51 17.36 -18.14
CA TYR A 507 7.24 18.51 -18.68
C TYR A 507 6.30 19.68 -19.03
N LEU A 508 5.16 19.37 -19.65
CA LEU A 508 4.15 20.39 -19.95
C LEU A 508 3.55 20.99 -18.65
N LYS A 509 3.38 20.18 -17.61
CA LYS A 509 2.96 20.68 -16.28
C LYS A 509 3.99 21.65 -15.71
N GLU A 510 5.28 21.35 -15.79
CA GLU A 510 6.35 22.24 -15.32
C GLU A 510 6.30 23.61 -16.06
N GLN A 511 6.03 23.61 -17.38
CA GLN A 511 5.85 24.84 -18.15
C GLN A 511 4.57 25.60 -17.72
N MET A 512 3.49 24.88 -17.40
CA MET A 512 2.27 25.50 -16.87
C MET A 512 2.52 26.13 -15.49
N ASP A 513 3.22 25.44 -14.60
CA ASP A 513 3.58 25.95 -13.26
C ASP A 513 4.51 27.18 -13.35
N ALA A 514 5.34 27.25 -14.40
CA ALA A 514 6.16 28.42 -14.74
C ALA A 514 5.36 29.57 -15.41
N GLY A 515 4.09 29.35 -15.75
CA GLY A 515 3.23 30.35 -16.40
C GLY A 515 3.47 30.50 -17.91
N GLU A 516 4.19 29.56 -18.55
CA GLU A 516 4.51 29.62 -19.98
C GLU A 516 3.34 29.12 -20.86
N ILE A 517 2.56 28.15 -20.35
CA ILE A 517 1.41 27.58 -21.03
C ILE A 517 0.20 27.48 -20.08
N SER A 518 -0.98 27.19 -20.61
CA SER A 518 -2.21 27.03 -19.84
C SER A 518 -2.61 25.56 -19.70
N LEU A 519 -3.49 25.25 -18.71
CA LEU A 519 -4.11 23.94 -18.59
C LEU A 519 -4.87 23.53 -19.88
N ALA A 520 -5.50 24.49 -20.55
CA ALA A 520 -6.18 24.24 -21.84
C ALA A 520 -5.23 23.73 -22.92
N ASP A 521 -3.95 24.14 -22.90
CA ASP A 521 -2.93 23.64 -23.82
C ASP A 521 -2.59 22.18 -23.52
N ILE A 522 -2.46 21.81 -22.24
CA ILE A 522 -2.20 20.43 -21.83
C ILE A 522 -3.40 19.55 -22.16
N THR A 523 -4.62 20.00 -21.86
CA THR A 523 -5.87 19.29 -22.18
C THR A 523 -5.99 19.04 -23.69
N ARG A 524 -5.69 20.04 -24.54
CA ARG A 524 -5.65 19.85 -25.99
C ARG A 524 -4.65 18.78 -26.41
N LYS A 525 -3.43 18.81 -25.83
CA LYS A 525 -2.39 17.80 -26.09
C LYS A 525 -2.90 16.41 -25.73
N PHE A 526 -3.39 16.23 -24.51
CA PHE A 526 -3.90 14.96 -24.04
C PHE A 526 -5.04 14.42 -24.90
N MET A 527 -6.02 15.28 -25.24
CA MET A 527 -7.23 14.86 -25.97
C MET A 527 -7.00 14.61 -27.46
N LYS A 528 -6.00 15.26 -28.11
CA LYS A 528 -5.94 15.33 -29.58
C LYS A 528 -4.57 15.18 -30.20
N GLU A 529 -3.49 15.50 -29.48
CA GLU A 529 -2.18 15.70 -30.12
C GLU A 529 -1.07 14.78 -29.55
N LEU A 530 -1.37 13.99 -28.53
CA LEU A 530 -0.52 12.90 -28.03
C LEU A 530 -1.03 11.57 -28.55
N HIS A 531 -0.13 10.76 -29.10
CA HIS A 531 -0.43 9.47 -29.71
C HIS A 531 0.52 8.41 -29.19
N ALA A 532 0.02 7.19 -29.00
CA ALA A 532 0.75 6.07 -28.42
C ALA A 532 0.32 4.75 -29.05
N ASN A 533 1.28 3.92 -29.48
CA ASN A 533 1.01 2.59 -30.03
C ASN A 533 1.70 1.53 -29.16
N GLU A 534 0.98 0.46 -28.85
CA GLU A 534 1.50 -0.66 -28.09
C GLU A 534 0.90 -1.97 -28.61
N ILE A 535 1.76 -2.98 -28.80
CA ILE A 535 1.36 -4.30 -29.30
C ILE A 535 1.04 -5.28 -28.15
N VAL A 536 1.61 -5.07 -26.95
CA VAL A 536 1.44 -5.96 -25.81
C VAL A 536 0.26 -5.50 -24.98
N LEU A 537 -0.78 -6.33 -24.88
CA LEU A 537 -2.03 -6.00 -24.19
C LEU A 537 -1.82 -5.46 -22.77
N LEU A 538 -0.98 -6.12 -21.98
CA LEU A 538 -0.74 -5.70 -20.62
C LEU A 538 0.00 -4.36 -20.55
N SER A 539 1.01 -4.15 -21.40
CA SER A 539 1.70 -2.86 -21.51
C SER A 539 0.75 -1.74 -21.92
N TYR A 540 -0.14 -2.02 -22.89
CA TYR A 540 -1.18 -1.09 -23.32
C TYR A 540 -2.09 -0.65 -22.16
N TYR A 541 -2.55 -1.59 -21.31
CA TYR A 541 -3.36 -1.25 -20.14
C TYR A 541 -2.60 -0.38 -19.15
N ILE A 542 -1.36 -0.73 -18.86
CA ILE A 542 -0.52 0.02 -17.94
C ILE A 542 -0.22 1.42 -18.49
N ALA A 543 0.09 1.53 -19.78
CA ALA A 543 0.32 2.82 -20.41
C ALA A 543 -0.91 3.72 -20.34
N ALA A 544 -2.08 3.19 -20.70
CA ALA A 544 -3.33 3.94 -20.63
C ALA A 544 -3.57 4.48 -19.21
N ILE A 545 -3.49 3.62 -18.19
CA ILE A 545 -3.70 4.01 -16.80
C ILE A 545 -2.67 5.03 -16.33
N ASN A 546 -1.37 4.83 -16.65
CA ASN A 546 -0.32 5.76 -16.22
C ASN A 546 -0.51 7.14 -16.84
N ILE A 547 -0.87 7.20 -18.12
CA ILE A 547 -1.12 8.45 -18.85
C ILE A 547 -2.36 9.15 -18.28
N GLU A 548 -3.44 8.42 -18.08
CA GLU A 548 -4.72 8.92 -17.56
C GLU A 548 -4.57 9.42 -16.11
N ALA A 549 -3.90 8.66 -15.24
CA ALA A 549 -3.64 9.07 -13.86
C ALA A 549 -2.74 10.32 -13.79
N THR A 550 -1.75 10.45 -14.68
CA THR A 550 -0.89 11.63 -14.75
C THR A 550 -1.69 12.86 -15.20
N PHE A 551 -2.57 12.69 -16.17
CA PHE A 551 -3.41 13.81 -16.63
C PHE A 551 -4.46 14.21 -15.57
N ASP A 552 -5.06 13.24 -14.88
CA ASP A 552 -6.02 13.49 -13.80
C ASP A 552 -5.39 14.33 -12.66
N GLU A 553 -4.14 14.01 -12.28
CA GLU A 553 -3.39 14.82 -11.30
C GLU A 553 -3.15 16.27 -11.79
N ILE A 554 -2.94 16.47 -13.10
CA ILE A 554 -2.74 17.80 -13.69
C ILE A 554 -4.06 18.56 -13.79
N ASN A 555 -5.14 17.88 -14.15
CA ASN A 555 -6.46 18.45 -14.39
C ASN A 555 -7.19 18.83 -13.10
N GLY A 556 -6.89 18.15 -11.97
CA GLY A 556 -7.52 18.36 -10.66
C GLY A 556 -8.87 17.64 -10.50
N GLU A 557 -9.30 17.50 -9.24
CA GLU A 557 -10.44 16.65 -8.84
C GLU A 557 -11.84 17.12 -9.33
N GLU A 558 -11.98 18.34 -9.85
CA GLU A 558 -13.29 18.93 -10.13
C GLU A 558 -13.90 18.49 -11.48
N GLU A 559 -13.13 18.01 -12.45
CA GLU A 559 -13.62 17.73 -13.82
C GLU A 559 -13.90 16.24 -14.10
N GLY A 560 -13.60 15.33 -13.19
CA GLY A 560 -13.83 13.90 -13.33
C GLY A 560 -12.85 13.20 -14.28
N TYR A 561 -12.92 11.88 -14.31
CA TYR A 561 -12.03 11.02 -15.09
C TYR A 561 -12.18 11.20 -16.61
N VAL A 562 -11.06 11.40 -17.31
CA VAL A 562 -11.01 11.55 -18.77
C VAL A 562 -10.14 10.43 -19.40
N PRO A 563 -10.70 9.55 -20.23
CA PRO A 563 -9.92 8.49 -20.88
C PRO A 563 -8.95 9.05 -21.92
N PHE A 564 -7.77 8.43 -22.02
CA PHE A 564 -6.80 8.78 -23.04
C PHE A 564 -7.14 8.12 -24.39
N GLU A 565 -7.67 8.90 -25.33
CA GLU A 565 -8.05 8.41 -26.64
C GLU A 565 -6.89 8.27 -27.64
N GLY A 566 -5.71 8.78 -27.29
CA GLY A 566 -4.53 8.74 -28.14
C GLY A 566 -3.80 7.40 -28.16
N ILE A 567 -4.16 6.44 -27.28
CA ILE A 567 -3.52 5.12 -27.26
C ILE A 567 -4.28 4.08 -28.08
N VAL A 568 -3.52 3.29 -28.84
CA VAL A 568 -4.03 2.24 -29.73
C VAL A 568 -3.29 0.93 -29.47
N LEU A 569 -4.04 -0.18 -29.38
CA LEU A 569 -3.46 -1.52 -29.37
C LEU A 569 -3.23 -1.97 -30.81
N THR A 570 -1.97 -1.94 -31.27
CA THR A 570 -1.63 -2.23 -32.68
C THR A 570 -0.16 -2.55 -32.85
N ASP A 571 0.18 -3.25 -33.94
CA ASP A 571 1.55 -3.33 -34.41
C ASP A 571 1.84 -2.12 -35.30
N THR A 572 2.71 -1.23 -34.84
CA THR A 572 3.08 0.00 -35.58
C THR A 572 3.62 -0.27 -36.96
N PHE A 573 4.30 -1.41 -37.19
CA PHE A 573 4.89 -1.74 -38.50
C PHE A 573 3.87 -2.27 -39.51
N GLU A 574 2.85 -3.00 -39.06
CA GLU A 574 1.81 -3.58 -39.91
C GLU A 574 0.63 -2.62 -40.14
N SER A 575 0.32 -1.77 -39.17
CA SER A 575 -0.80 -0.82 -39.24
C SER A 575 -0.74 0.15 -40.42
N THR A 576 0.42 0.29 -41.08
CA THR A 576 0.62 1.14 -42.26
C THR A 576 0.35 0.42 -43.60
N GLU A 577 0.16 -0.91 -43.58
CA GLU A 577 0.09 -1.75 -44.77
C GLU A 577 -1.32 -2.30 -45.07
N THR A 578 -2.26 -2.25 -44.15
CA THR A 578 -3.61 -2.83 -44.32
C THR A 578 -4.61 -1.82 -44.87
N GLU A 579 -5.19 -2.18 -46.06
CA GLU A 579 -6.41 -1.53 -46.58
C GLU A 579 -7.64 -2.08 -45.81
N ASP A 580 -8.44 -1.16 -45.34
CA ASP A 580 -9.62 -1.37 -44.51
C ASP A 580 -10.76 -2.06 -45.22
N THR A 581 -11.28 -3.19 -44.72
CA THR A 581 -12.38 -3.89 -45.37
C THR A 581 -13.45 -4.55 -44.51
N LEU A 582 -13.42 -4.55 -43.20
CA LEU A 582 -14.48 -5.25 -42.40
C LEU A 582 -14.87 -4.55 -41.10
N ASP A 583 -16.19 -4.46 -40.88
CA ASP A 583 -16.79 -4.19 -39.57
C ASP A 583 -16.34 -5.28 -38.58
N ASP A 584 -15.48 -4.92 -37.61
CA ASP A 584 -15.10 -5.82 -36.54
C ASP A 584 -15.97 -5.56 -35.32
N ASP A 585 -16.73 -6.56 -34.91
CA ASP A 585 -17.68 -6.47 -33.80
C ASP A 585 -17.00 -6.23 -32.43
N TYR A 586 -15.67 -6.52 -32.29
CA TYR A 586 -14.97 -6.44 -31.00
C TYR A 586 -14.08 -5.18 -30.84
N PHE A 587 -13.22 -4.89 -31.80
CA PHE A 587 -12.19 -3.83 -31.69
C PHE A 587 -12.50 -2.55 -32.46
N GLY A 588 -13.71 -2.37 -32.99
CA GLY A 588 -14.08 -1.24 -33.86
C GLY A 588 -13.72 0.15 -33.33
N THR A 589 -13.85 0.39 -32.00
CA THR A 589 -13.42 1.67 -31.40
C THR A 589 -11.89 1.83 -31.39
N ASN A 590 -11.12 0.73 -31.24
CA ASN A 590 -9.67 0.78 -31.33
C ASN A 590 -9.23 1.13 -32.76
N ASP A 591 -9.90 0.58 -33.78
CA ASP A 591 -9.66 0.89 -35.17
C ASP A 591 -10.00 2.34 -35.54
N GLU A 592 -11.10 2.87 -35.02
CA GLU A 592 -11.43 4.29 -35.18
C GLU A 592 -10.36 5.21 -34.61
N ARG A 593 -9.74 4.82 -33.50
CA ARG A 593 -8.61 5.55 -32.90
C ARG A 593 -7.38 5.48 -33.80
N LEU A 594 -7.07 4.30 -34.37
CA LEU A 594 -5.95 4.11 -35.29
C LEU A 594 -6.14 4.95 -36.56
N LYS A 595 -7.32 4.94 -37.15
CA LYS A 595 -7.64 5.77 -38.32
C LYS A 595 -7.46 7.26 -38.07
N ARG A 596 -7.99 7.74 -36.92
CA ARG A 596 -7.80 9.15 -36.51
C ARG A 596 -6.32 9.51 -36.37
N GLN A 597 -5.51 8.57 -35.83
CA GLN A 597 -4.06 8.76 -35.71
C GLN A 597 -3.35 8.82 -37.06
N GLN A 598 -3.77 7.98 -38.03
CA GLN A 598 -3.21 7.94 -39.39
C GLN A 598 -3.58 9.18 -40.20
N ASP A 599 -4.73 9.80 -39.93
CA ASP A 599 -5.22 11.00 -40.64
C ASP A 599 -4.50 12.29 -40.23
N VAL A 600 -3.72 12.30 -39.12
CA VAL A 600 -3.02 13.48 -38.67
C VAL A 600 -1.54 13.48 -39.07
N GLN A 601 -0.99 14.68 -39.29
CA GLN A 601 0.43 14.84 -39.57
C GLN A 601 1.25 14.78 -38.28
N ILE A 602 1.96 13.69 -38.04
CA ILE A 602 2.86 13.54 -36.91
C ILE A 602 4.04 14.51 -37.07
N THR A 603 4.26 15.33 -36.05
CA THR A 603 5.33 16.36 -36.04
C THR A 603 6.60 15.83 -35.36
N ALA A 604 6.46 15.05 -34.29
CA ALA A 604 7.58 14.46 -33.57
C ALA A 604 7.29 13.00 -33.22
N ILE A 605 8.27 12.14 -33.41
CA ILE A 605 8.25 10.73 -32.98
C ILE A 605 9.28 10.59 -31.89
N ILE A 606 8.86 10.15 -30.72
CA ILE A 606 9.71 9.91 -29.56
C ILE A 606 9.41 8.52 -28.99
N GLY A 607 10.42 7.72 -28.74
CA GLY A 607 10.21 6.37 -28.23
C GLY A 607 11.50 5.56 -28.19
N ASN A 608 11.44 4.38 -27.57
CA ASN A 608 12.52 3.40 -27.54
C ASN A 608 12.09 2.15 -28.29
N PRO A 609 12.54 1.95 -29.56
CA PRO A 609 12.13 0.80 -30.34
C PRO A 609 12.65 -0.52 -29.75
N PRO A 610 11.95 -1.65 -29.96
CA PRO A 610 12.36 -2.95 -29.45
C PRO A 610 13.70 -3.39 -30.03
N TYR A 611 14.54 -3.98 -29.19
CA TYR A 611 15.85 -4.52 -29.58
C TYR A 611 15.69 -5.97 -30.00
N SER A 612 15.79 -6.26 -31.31
CA SER A 612 15.89 -7.64 -31.80
C SER A 612 17.32 -7.98 -32.22
N VAL A 613 17.82 -9.12 -31.79
CA VAL A 613 19.14 -9.63 -32.23
C VAL A 613 18.91 -10.50 -33.46
N GLY A 614 19.20 -9.96 -34.67
CA GLY A 614 19.15 -10.74 -35.91
C GLY A 614 18.75 -9.97 -37.19
N SER A 615 18.72 -10.65 -38.33
CA SER A 615 18.49 -10.10 -39.67
C SER A 615 17.14 -9.40 -39.93
N GLN A 616 16.17 -9.57 -39.06
CA GLN A 616 14.87 -8.88 -39.12
C GLN A 616 14.96 -7.40 -38.76
N MET A 617 15.91 -7.00 -37.93
CA MET A 617 16.09 -5.60 -37.47
C MET A 617 16.47 -4.66 -38.64
N GLN A 618 17.28 -5.13 -39.61
CA GLN A 618 17.66 -4.33 -40.77
C GLN A 618 16.45 -4.02 -41.67
N MET A 619 15.51 -4.97 -41.81
CA MET A 619 14.28 -4.74 -42.55
C MET A 619 13.30 -3.80 -41.81
N MET A 620 13.22 -3.89 -40.48
CA MET A 620 12.40 -2.99 -39.66
C MET A 620 12.88 -1.53 -39.74
N ILE A 621 14.18 -1.30 -39.64
CA ILE A 621 14.76 0.06 -39.75
C ILE A 621 14.55 0.62 -41.16
N ILE A 622 14.68 -0.20 -42.21
CA ILE A 622 14.44 0.22 -43.61
C ILE A 622 12.96 0.55 -43.82
N LYS A 623 12.02 -0.17 -43.22
CA LYS A 623 10.58 0.15 -43.29
C LYS A 623 10.26 1.46 -42.58
N MET A 624 10.85 1.76 -41.38
CA MET A 624 10.68 3.05 -40.71
C MET A 624 11.15 4.26 -41.52
N PHE A 625 12.23 4.13 -42.29
CA PHE A 625 12.74 5.21 -43.13
C PHE A 625 12.06 5.31 -44.50
N ASN A 626 11.29 4.29 -44.90
CA ASN A 626 10.50 4.29 -46.16
C ASN A 626 9.06 4.80 -45.98
N ILE A 627 8.70 5.37 -44.80
CA ILE A 627 7.46 6.11 -44.63
C ILE A 627 7.50 7.26 -45.66
N LYS A 628 6.68 7.15 -46.68
CA LYS A 628 6.64 8.07 -47.85
C LYS A 628 6.54 9.52 -47.38
N ASN A 629 7.41 10.37 -47.97
CA ASN A 629 7.29 11.82 -47.97
C ASN A 629 5.90 12.28 -48.40
#